data_ea34c5266b4c6324c8d1a8a23959d4c0
#
_entry.id   ea34c5266b4c6324c8d1a8a23959d4c0
#
_cell.length_a   1.000
_cell.length_b   1.000
_cell.length_c   1.000
_cell.angle_alpha   90.00
_cell.angle_beta   90.00
_cell.angle_gamma   90.00
#
_symmetry.space_group_name_H-M   'P 1'
#
loop_
_entity.id
_entity.type
_entity.pdbx_description
1 polymer ?
#
loop_
_entity_poly.entity_id
_entity_poly.type
_entity_poly.pdbx_seq_one_letter_code
_entity_poly.pdbx_strand_id
1 'polypeptide(L)'
;MLNTDAGQEKFKFNLSIHYIGKQSVKFGQKISALITDKFDIDINLVYTTTKVGSFFRLKSMTPAPLVSCVVYEFRCLGDQTATYVGMAERNMTLRVADHIRKGSKTAVGIHRKSCQACQNTKLSIEHFKILKKCRDTKETKIHEALQIVNLNPTMNRQLHKNKGASFILNVFG
;
A
#
# COMPACT_ATOMS: atom_id res chain seq x y z
N MET A 1 39.56 14.55 43.78
CA MET A 1 39.92 14.58 42.34
C MET A 1 38.88 13.74 41.62
N LEU A 2 37.90 14.39 41.01
CA LEU A 2 36.83 13.74 40.24
C LEU A 2 37.27 13.79 38.77
N ASN A 3 37.62 12.63 38.22
CA ASN A 3 37.84 12.47 36.78
C ASN A 3 36.51 12.48 36.08
N THR A 4 36.19 13.58 35.46
CA THR A 4 35.09 13.69 34.49
C THR A 4 35.62 13.63 33.06
N ASP A 5 36.01 12.46 32.60
CA ASP A 5 36.15 12.16 31.19
C ASP A 5 34.74 11.78 30.64
N ALA A 6 33.92 12.78 30.46
CA ALA A 6 32.74 12.65 29.61
C ALA A 6 33.22 12.66 28.15
N GLY A 7 33.52 11.48 27.60
CA GLY A 7 33.81 11.31 26.19
C GLY A 7 32.61 11.86 25.38
N GLN A 8 32.82 12.96 24.64
CA GLN A 8 31.85 13.47 23.71
C GLN A 8 31.52 12.38 22.69
N GLU A 9 30.28 11.87 22.71
CA GLU A 9 29.80 10.95 21.66
C GLU A 9 29.83 11.69 20.32
N LYS A 10 30.78 11.28 19.45
CA LYS A 10 30.82 11.83 18.08
C LYS A 10 29.57 11.45 17.33
N PHE A 11 29.00 12.42 16.63
CA PHE A 11 27.86 12.17 15.72
C PHE A 11 28.23 11.13 14.68
N LYS A 12 27.47 10.03 14.59
CA LYS A 12 27.64 8.98 13.57
C LYS A 12 26.66 9.19 12.45
N PHE A 13 27.17 9.29 11.23
CA PHE A 13 26.35 9.47 10.03
C PHE A 13 26.55 8.30 9.05
N ASN A 14 25.44 7.74 8.51
CA ASN A 14 25.48 6.69 7.51
C ASN A 14 25.54 7.30 6.10
N LEU A 15 26.67 7.11 5.39
CA LEU A 15 26.81 7.50 4.00
C LEU A 15 26.61 6.28 3.09
N SER A 16 25.54 6.30 2.30
CA SER A 16 25.24 5.23 1.33
C SER A 16 25.90 5.50 -0.02
N ILE A 17 26.71 4.55 -0.49
CA ILE A 17 27.42 4.62 -1.77
C ILE A 17 27.04 3.40 -2.61
N HIS A 18 26.73 3.64 -3.90
CA HIS A 18 26.47 2.54 -4.82
C HIS A 18 27.78 1.81 -5.18
N TYR A 19 27.80 0.49 -4.94
CA TYR A 19 28.96 -0.35 -5.23
C TYR A 19 28.99 -0.75 -6.71
N ILE A 20 29.95 -0.22 -7.47
CA ILE A 20 30.18 -0.56 -8.86
C ILE A 20 31.57 -1.21 -9.07
N GLY A 21 32.27 -1.56 -7.98
CA GLY A 21 33.57 -2.20 -8.01
C GLY A 21 34.52 -1.63 -6.95
N LYS A 22 35.76 -2.10 -6.94
CA LYS A 22 36.78 -1.69 -5.96
C LYS A 22 37.02 -0.17 -5.87
N GLN A 23 36.73 0.56 -6.95
CA GLN A 23 36.86 2.03 -6.99
C GLN A 23 35.84 2.72 -6.08
N SER A 24 34.63 2.18 -5.94
CA SER A 24 33.63 2.70 -5.00
C SER A 24 34.12 2.67 -3.56
N VAL A 25 34.87 1.62 -3.18
CA VAL A 25 35.42 1.50 -1.82
C VAL A 25 36.48 2.57 -1.59
N LYS A 26 37.44 2.73 -2.54
CA LYS A 26 38.46 3.77 -2.45
C LYS A 26 37.87 5.17 -2.39
N PHE A 27 36.83 5.42 -3.18
CA PHE A 27 36.11 6.70 -3.19
C PHE A 27 35.41 6.96 -1.85
N GLY A 28 34.69 5.97 -1.33
CA GLY A 28 34.02 6.07 -0.03
C GLY A 28 34.97 6.36 1.11
N GLN A 29 36.12 5.64 1.16
CA GLN A 29 37.13 5.87 2.16
C GLN A 29 37.72 7.29 2.11
N LYS A 30 37.99 7.82 0.91
CA LYS A 30 38.48 9.19 0.76
C LYS A 30 37.45 10.23 1.23
N ILE A 31 36.17 10.06 0.85
CA ILE A 31 35.11 10.98 1.31
C ILE A 31 34.93 10.90 2.82
N SER A 32 34.89 9.69 3.39
CA SER A 32 34.78 9.52 4.84
C SER A 32 35.91 10.23 5.56
N ALA A 33 37.17 10.02 5.14
CA ALA A 33 38.32 10.67 5.74
C ALA A 33 38.26 12.21 5.67
N LEU A 34 37.86 12.77 4.50
CA LEU A 34 37.72 14.23 4.32
C LEU A 34 36.64 14.83 5.20
N ILE A 35 35.51 14.13 5.37
CA ILE A 35 34.39 14.63 6.19
C ILE A 35 34.77 14.54 7.68
N THR A 36 35.34 13.42 8.10
CA THR A 36 35.77 13.25 9.48
C THR A 36 36.83 14.28 9.88
N ASP A 37 37.81 14.52 9.01
CA ASP A 37 38.88 15.51 9.26
C ASP A 37 38.32 16.94 9.34
N LYS A 38 37.38 17.29 8.46
CA LYS A 38 36.86 18.67 8.34
C LYS A 38 35.77 19.00 9.35
N PHE A 39 34.95 18.04 9.72
CA PHE A 39 33.70 18.27 10.48
C PHE A 39 33.65 17.52 11.83
N ASP A 40 34.65 16.73 12.16
CA ASP A 40 34.69 15.85 13.35
C ASP A 40 33.47 14.93 13.48
N ILE A 41 32.94 14.46 12.31
CA ILE A 41 31.78 13.56 12.21
C ILE A 41 32.28 12.16 11.85
N ASP A 42 31.80 11.15 12.56
CA ASP A 42 32.11 9.74 12.28
C ASP A 42 31.22 9.22 11.16
N ILE A 43 31.81 8.76 10.06
CA ILE A 43 31.09 8.29 8.87
C ILE A 43 31.09 6.78 8.78
N ASN A 44 29.89 6.18 8.86
CA ASN A 44 29.69 4.77 8.56
C ASN A 44 29.35 4.59 7.07
N LEU A 45 30.23 3.90 6.33
CA LEU A 45 30.04 3.66 4.90
C LEU A 45 29.14 2.44 4.68
N VAL A 46 28.02 2.64 4.01
CA VAL A 46 27.08 1.58 3.61
C VAL A 46 27.13 1.41 2.10
N TYR A 47 27.54 0.24 1.62
CA TYR A 47 27.58 -0.04 0.18
C TYR A 47 26.29 -0.73 -0.27
N THR A 48 25.59 -0.14 -1.23
CA THR A 48 24.39 -0.70 -1.85
C THR A 48 24.71 -1.27 -3.21
N THR A 49 24.06 -2.37 -3.58
CA THR A 49 24.19 -2.99 -4.91
C THR A 49 22.82 -3.10 -5.57
N THR A 50 22.78 -2.87 -6.88
CA THR A 50 21.59 -3.17 -7.67
C THR A 50 21.65 -4.62 -8.13
N LYS A 51 20.67 -5.42 -7.70
CA LYS A 51 20.59 -6.81 -8.17
C LYS A 51 20.12 -6.85 -9.63
N VAL A 52 20.72 -7.68 -10.45
CA VAL A 52 20.33 -7.88 -11.86
C VAL A 52 18.84 -8.18 -11.99
N GLY A 53 18.29 -8.95 -11.07
CA GLY A 53 16.85 -9.25 -11.03
C GLY A 53 15.92 -8.04 -10.86
N SER A 54 16.44 -6.85 -10.45
CA SER A 54 15.63 -5.62 -10.40
C SER A 54 15.37 -5.03 -11.78
N PHE A 55 16.18 -5.35 -12.78
CA PHE A 55 16.03 -4.90 -14.17
C PHE A 55 15.12 -5.82 -15.00
N PHE A 56 14.89 -7.03 -14.54
CA PHE A 56 14.10 -8.01 -15.27
C PHE A 56 12.86 -8.39 -14.46
N ARG A 57 11.73 -8.43 -15.14
CA ARG A 57 10.49 -8.96 -14.56
C ARG A 57 10.55 -10.49 -14.60
N LEU A 58 11.23 -11.12 -13.64
CA LEU A 58 11.46 -12.58 -13.58
C LEU A 58 10.21 -13.38 -13.19
N LYS A 59 9.16 -12.73 -12.71
CA LYS A 59 7.92 -13.39 -12.30
C LYS A 59 6.75 -12.91 -13.15
N SER A 60 5.91 -13.84 -13.55
CA SER A 60 4.62 -13.54 -14.15
C SER A 60 3.80 -12.64 -13.23
N MET A 61 2.99 -11.75 -13.80
CA MET A 61 2.07 -10.95 -13.01
C MET A 61 1.09 -11.88 -12.28
N THR A 62 0.85 -11.63 -11.00
CA THR A 62 -0.17 -12.36 -10.24
C THR A 62 -1.53 -12.15 -10.92
N PRO A 63 -2.24 -13.22 -11.33
CA PRO A 63 -3.57 -13.09 -11.92
C PRO A 63 -4.53 -12.35 -10.99
N ALA A 64 -5.46 -11.56 -11.55
CA ALA A 64 -6.42 -10.77 -10.78
C ALA A 64 -7.14 -11.53 -9.65
N PRO A 65 -7.55 -12.81 -9.85
CA PRO A 65 -8.19 -13.60 -8.79
C PRO A 65 -7.32 -13.82 -7.55
N LEU A 66 -6.00 -13.89 -7.73
CA LEU A 66 -5.03 -14.18 -6.67
C LEU A 66 -4.38 -12.95 -6.06
N VAL A 67 -4.67 -11.75 -6.59
CA VAL A 67 -4.11 -10.50 -6.06
C VAL A 67 -4.71 -10.20 -4.70
N SER A 68 -3.85 -9.89 -3.73
CA SER A 68 -4.17 -9.40 -2.38
C SER A 68 -3.77 -7.94 -2.22
N CYS A 69 -4.18 -7.32 -1.12
CA CYS A 69 -3.92 -5.91 -0.81
C CYS A 69 -4.34 -5.00 -1.98
N VAL A 70 -5.61 -5.08 -2.37
CA VAL A 70 -6.17 -4.28 -3.47
C VAL A 70 -7.37 -3.47 -3.03
N VAL A 71 -7.52 -2.30 -3.62
CA VAL A 71 -8.75 -1.52 -3.62
C VAL A 71 -9.49 -1.78 -4.93
N TYR A 72 -10.79 -2.03 -4.85
CA TYR A 72 -11.61 -2.35 -5.99
C TYR A 72 -12.93 -1.56 -5.99
N GLU A 73 -13.49 -1.41 -7.17
CA GLU A 73 -14.82 -0.85 -7.42
C GLU A 73 -15.75 -1.95 -7.93
N PHE A 74 -16.96 -1.99 -7.40
CA PHE A 74 -18.09 -2.71 -7.96
C PHE A 74 -19.10 -1.71 -8.50
N ARG A 75 -19.62 -1.97 -9.71
CA ARG A 75 -20.75 -1.23 -10.30
C ARG A 75 -21.91 -2.16 -10.55
N CYS A 76 -23.11 -1.71 -10.23
CA CYS A 76 -24.32 -2.46 -10.48
C CYS A 76 -24.52 -2.68 -11.98
N LEU A 77 -24.98 -3.87 -12.36
CA LEU A 77 -25.21 -4.23 -13.75
C LEU A 77 -26.48 -3.58 -14.36
N GLY A 78 -27.47 -3.28 -13.52
CA GLY A 78 -28.72 -2.63 -13.94
C GLY A 78 -28.70 -1.13 -13.73
N ASP A 79 -28.16 -0.68 -12.61
CA ASP A 79 -28.09 0.74 -12.25
C ASP A 79 -26.62 1.17 -12.13
N GLN A 80 -26.10 1.80 -13.16
CA GLN A 80 -24.71 2.25 -13.25
C GLN A 80 -24.36 3.30 -12.17
N THR A 81 -25.34 3.94 -11.54
CA THR A 81 -25.12 4.90 -10.44
C THR A 81 -24.86 4.19 -9.11
N ALA A 82 -25.32 2.95 -8.95
CA ALA A 82 -25.10 2.16 -7.75
C ALA A 82 -23.68 1.56 -7.76
N THR A 83 -22.77 2.25 -7.09
CA THR A 83 -21.35 1.90 -7.01
C THR A 83 -20.90 1.62 -5.58
N TYR A 84 -19.89 0.77 -5.43
CA TYR A 84 -19.25 0.43 -4.16
C TYR A 84 -17.74 0.39 -4.31
N VAL A 85 -17.03 0.99 -3.39
CA VAL A 85 -15.57 0.86 -3.25
C VAL A 85 -15.26 0.05 -1.99
N GLY A 86 -14.35 -0.88 -2.11
CA GLY A 86 -13.92 -1.71 -0.98
C GLY A 86 -12.48 -2.20 -1.14
N MET A 87 -11.98 -2.84 -0.11
CA MET A 87 -10.65 -3.43 -0.13
C MET A 87 -10.68 -4.96 0.05
N ALA A 88 -9.64 -5.61 -0.44
CA ALA A 88 -9.35 -7.02 -0.19
C ALA A 88 -7.93 -7.17 0.39
N GLU A 89 -7.85 -7.55 1.66
CA GLU A 89 -6.58 -7.88 2.33
C GLU A 89 -6.05 -9.22 1.84
N ARG A 90 -6.93 -10.20 1.71
CA ARG A 90 -6.67 -11.52 1.11
C ARG A 90 -6.86 -11.46 -0.40
N ASN A 91 -6.80 -12.60 -1.08
CA ASN A 91 -7.01 -12.62 -2.52
C ASN A 91 -8.44 -12.19 -2.92
N MET A 92 -8.57 -11.63 -4.12
CA MET A 92 -9.83 -11.07 -4.64
C MET A 92 -10.92 -12.14 -4.75
N THR A 93 -10.58 -13.39 -5.08
CA THR A 93 -11.57 -14.49 -5.18
C THR A 93 -12.34 -14.68 -3.88
N LEU A 94 -11.62 -14.72 -2.74
CA LEU A 94 -12.26 -14.86 -1.43
C LEU A 94 -13.13 -13.66 -1.10
N ARG A 95 -12.68 -12.45 -1.46
CA ARG A 95 -13.47 -11.23 -1.22
C ARG A 95 -14.75 -11.21 -2.05
N VAL A 96 -14.68 -11.58 -3.31
CA VAL A 96 -15.85 -11.74 -4.18
C VAL A 96 -16.80 -12.80 -3.62
N ALA A 97 -16.27 -13.96 -3.19
CA ALA A 97 -17.07 -14.99 -2.56
C ALA A 97 -17.83 -14.50 -1.31
N ASP A 98 -17.20 -13.65 -0.49
CA ASP A 98 -17.87 -13.03 0.67
C ASP A 98 -19.07 -12.15 0.24
N HIS A 99 -18.97 -11.45 -0.89
CA HIS A 99 -20.07 -10.63 -1.42
C HIS A 99 -21.23 -11.45 -1.96
N ILE A 100 -20.94 -12.57 -2.64
CA ILE A 100 -21.97 -13.38 -3.31
C ILE A 100 -22.55 -14.48 -2.44
N ARG A 101 -21.94 -14.77 -1.29
CA ARG A 101 -22.42 -15.80 -0.36
C ARG A 101 -23.86 -15.55 0.06
N LYS A 102 -24.66 -16.62 0.16
CA LYS A 102 -26.02 -16.56 0.70
C LYS A 102 -26.01 -15.96 2.10
N GLY A 103 -26.85 -14.95 2.34
CA GLY A 103 -26.89 -14.26 3.63
C GLY A 103 -25.80 -13.20 3.83
N SER A 104 -24.99 -12.86 2.82
CA SER A 104 -23.98 -11.80 2.93
C SER A 104 -24.57 -10.50 3.46
N LYS A 105 -23.88 -9.91 4.46
CA LYS A 105 -24.21 -8.60 5.04
C LYS A 105 -23.36 -7.47 4.46
N THR A 106 -22.54 -7.75 3.46
CA THR A 106 -21.75 -6.73 2.77
C THR A 106 -22.66 -5.80 1.94
N ALA A 107 -22.21 -4.57 1.68
CA ALA A 107 -23.00 -3.61 0.90
C ALA A 107 -23.42 -4.20 -0.45
N VAL A 108 -22.51 -4.82 -1.19
CA VAL A 108 -22.81 -5.52 -2.46
C VAL A 108 -23.78 -6.69 -2.25
N GLY A 109 -23.61 -7.48 -1.19
CA GLY A 109 -24.51 -8.60 -0.87
C GLY A 109 -25.92 -8.16 -0.52
N ILE A 110 -26.08 -7.03 0.17
CA ILE A 110 -27.37 -6.41 0.48
C ILE A 110 -28.02 -5.87 -0.81
N HIS A 111 -27.26 -5.10 -1.59
CA HIS A 111 -27.75 -4.55 -2.86
C HIS A 111 -28.22 -5.66 -3.82
N ARG A 112 -27.45 -6.76 -3.91
CA ARG A 112 -27.83 -7.90 -4.77
C ARG A 112 -29.20 -8.48 -4.42
N LYS A 113 -29.63 -8.45 -3.15
CA LYS A 113 -30.96 -8.96 -2.75
C LYS A 113 -32.12 -8.10 -3.26
N SER A 114 -31.89 -6.83 -3.49
CA SER A 114 -32.92 -5.89 -3.94
C SER A 114 -32.85 -5.56 -5.43
N CYS A 115 -31.72 -5.84 -6.09
CA CYS A 115 -31.50 -5.50 -7.49
C CYS A 115 -31.75 -6.72 -8.39
N GLN A 116 -32.80 -6.66 -9.24
CA GLN A 116 -33.17 -7.72 -10.18
C GLN A 116 -32.03 -8.08 -11.14
N ALA A 117 -31.35 -7.08 -11.71
CA ALA A 117 -30.23 -7.31 -12.63
C ALA A 117 -29.08 -8.08 -11.97
N CYS A 118 -28.74 -7.73 -10.71
CA CYS A 118 -27.70 -8.42 -9.96
C CYS A 118 -28.12 -9.82 -9.45
N GLN A 119 -29.42 -10.08 -9.31
CA GLN A 119 -29.93 -11.41 -8.97
C GLN A 119 -29.84 -12.35 -10.17
N ASN A 120 -30.21 -11.86 -11.35
CA ASN A 120 -30.26 -12.65 -12.59
C ASN A 120 -28.87 -12.94 -13.17
N THR A 121 -27.83 -12.24 -12.70
CA THR A 121 -26.46 -12.39 -13.20
C THR A 121 -25.60 -13.13 -12.17
N LYS A 122 -24.86 -14.14 -12.63
CA LYS A 122 -23.83 -14.79 -11.82
C LYS A 122 -22.65 -13.82 -11.65
N LEU A 123 -22.63 -13.11 -10.52
CA LEU A 123 -21.48 -12.23 -10.21
C LEU A 123 -20.18 -13.03 -10.15
N SER A 124 -19.16 -12.53 -10.83
CA SER A 124 -17.79 -13.06 -10.86
C SER A 124 -16.80 -11.94 -10.60
N ILE A 125 -15.53 -12.26 -10.56
CA ILE A 125 -14.46 -11.28 -10.35
C ILE A 125 -14.42 -10.17 -11.42
N GLU A 126 -14.87 -10.46 -12.62
CA GLU A 126 -14.90 -9.52 -13.76
C GLU A 126 -15.78 -8.30 -13.50
N HIS A 127 -16.78 -8.43 -12.60
CA HIS A 127 -17.65 -7.33 -12.18
C HIS A 127 -17.02 -6.40 -11.14
N PHE A 128 -15.79 -6.72 -10.70
CA PHE A 128 -15.04 -5.97 -9.71
C PHE A 128 -13.76 -5.41 -10.33
N LYS A 129 -13.74 -4.13 -10.60
CA LYS A 129 -12.58 -3.44 -11.18
C LYS A 129 -11.53 -3.15 -10.11
N ILE A 130 -10.30 -3.66 -10.24
CA ILE A 130 -9.19 -3.29 -9.37
C ILE A 130 -8.78 -1.86 -9.70
N LEU A 131 -8.87 -0.96 -8.72
CA LEU A 131 -8.48 0.44 -8.81
C LEU A 131 -7.01 0.62 -8.47
N LYS A 132 -6.54 -0.07 -7.43
CA LYS A 132 -5.17 0.04 -6.92
C LYS A 132 -4.70 -1.26 -6.30
N LYS A 133 -3.47 -1.67 -6.59
CA LYS A 133 -2.73 -2.69 -5.86
C LYS A 133 -1.77 -2.00 -4.89
N CYS A 134 -1.81 -2.39 -3.63
CA CYS A 134 -1.02 -1.83 -2.54
C CYS A 134 0.04 -2.84 -2.07
N ARG A 135 1.01 -2.38 -1.31
CA ARG A 135 2.08 -3.21 -0.75
C ARG A 135 1.62 -4.01 0.46
N ASP A 136 0.78 -3.39 1.29
CA ASP A 136 0.32 -3.94 2.56
C ASP A 136 -1.10 -3.46 2.91
N THR A 137 -1.64 -3.98 4.00
CA THR A 137 -2.99 -3.65 4.48
C THR A 137 -3.13 -2.19 4.91
N LYS A 138 -2.07 -1.56 5.44
CA LYS A 138 -2.13 -0.15 5.86
C LYS A 138 -2.29 0.76 4.66
N GLU A 139 -1.45 0.58 3.65
CA GLU A 139 -1.56 1.31 2.38
C GLU A 139 -2.93 1.07 1.71
N THR A 140 -3.45 -0.18 1.80
CA THR A 140 -4.77 -0.52 1.24
C THR A 140 -5.90 0.26 1.90
N LYS A 141 -5.89 0.39 3.24
CA LYS A 141 -6.88 1.18 3.98
C LYS A 141 -6.85 2.66 3.60
N ILE A 142 -5.65 3.24 3.48
CA ILE A 142 -5.48 4.63 3.07
C ILE A 142 -6.05 4.85 1.66
N HIS A 143 -5.69 3.97 0.71
CA HIS A 143 -6.18 4.09 -0.66
C HIS A 143 -7.67 3.79 -0.80
N GLU A 144 -8.24 2.87 -0.02
CA GLU A 144 -9.69 2.68 0.05
C GLU A 144 -10.38 3.98 0.46
N ALA A 145 -9.92 4.60 1.55
CA ALA A 145 -10.45 5.87 2.03
C ALA A 145 -10.39 6.98 0.96
N LEU A 146 -9.23 7.14 0.32
CA LEU A 146 -9.04 8.12 -0.74
C LEU A 146 -9.97 7.86 -1.94
N GLN A 147 -10.11 6.60 -2.38
CA GLN A 147 -10.99 6.25 -3.49
C GLN A 147 -12.46 6.43 -3.15
N ILE A 148 -12.87 6.19 -1.90
CA ILE A 148 -14.22 6.47 -1.45
C ILE A 148 -14.52 7.98 -1.51
N VAL A 149 -13.59 8.83 -1.05
CA VAL A 149 -13.75 10.29 -1.13
C VAL A 149 -13.81 10.76 -2.59
N ASN A 150 -12.91 10.26 -3.44
CA ASN A 150 -12.82 10.69 -4.84
C ASN A 150 -14.02 10.24 -5.68
N LEU A 151 -14.49 9.01 -5.50
CA LEU A 151 -15.55 8.42 -6.35
C LEU A 151 -16.96 8.61 -5.77
N ASN A 152 -17.06 9.00 -4.49
CA ASN A 152 -18.33 9.18 -3.76
C ASN A 152 -19.35 8.05 -4.02
N PRO A 153 -18.99 6.77 -3.79
CA PRO A 153 -19.83 5.63 -4.17
C PRO A 153 -21.09 5.56 -3.32
N THR A 154 -22.23 5.33 -3.98
CA THR A 154 -23.57 5.39 -3.35
C THR A 154 -23.83 4.29 -2.31
N MET A 155 -23.15 3.14 -2.42
CA MET A 155 -23.36 2.01 -1.52
C MET A 155 -22.43 2.00 -0.29
N ASN A 156 -21.47 2.92 -0.17
CA ASN A 156 -20.57 3.02 0.99
C ASN A 156 -21.26 3.82 2.11
N ARG A 157 -22.08 3.14 2.93
CA ARG A 157 -22.89 3.76 3.99
C ARG A 157 -22.10 4.52 5.07
N GLN A 158 -20.82 4.19 5.25
CA GLN A 158 -19.98 4.81 6.29
C GLN A 158 -19.73 6.29 6.07
N LEU A 159 -19.72 6.76 4.82
CA LEU A 159 -19.52 8.18 4.48
C LEU A 159 -20.74 9.06 4.75
N HIS A 160 -21.94 8.49 4.63
CA HIS A 160 -23.17 9.28 4.83
C HIS A 160 -23.43 9.62 6.31
N LYS A 161 -22.82 8.90 7.26
CA LYS A 161 -22.95 9.16 8.70
C LYS A 161 -21.91 10.14 9.25
N ASN A 162 -20.72 10.21 8.65
CA ASN A 162 -19.63 11.08 9.11
C ASN A 162 -19.18 11.98 7.97
N LYS A 163 -19.72 13.19 7.90
CA LYS A 163 -19.25 14.20 6.95
C LYS A 163 -17.75 14.48 7.19
N GLY A 164 -16.93 13.90 6.34
CA GLY A 164 -15.64 14.38 5.88
C GLY A 164 -14.40 14.25 6.78
N ALA A 165 -14.39 14.68 8.02
CA ALA A 165 -13.13 14.83 8.78
C ALA A 165 -12.76 13.64 9.68
N SER A 166 -13.74 12.91 10.21
CA SER A 166 -13.53 11.84 11.19
C SER A 166 -12.95 10.55 10.59
N PHE A 167 -13.15 10.30 9.29
CA PHE A 167 -12.71 9.06 8.65
C PHE A 167 -11.19 9.05 8.40
N ILE A 168 -10.62 10.19 8.02
CA ILE A 168 -9.18 10.33 7.79
C ILE A 168 -8.41 10.19 9.10
N LEU A 169 -8.92 10.76 10.20
CA LEU A 169 -8.29 10.68 11.51
C LEU A 169 -8.22 9.24 12.08
N ASN A 170 -9.23 8.40 11.81
CA ASN A 170 -9.23 7.00 12.23
C ASN A 170 -8.32 6.07 11.41
N VAL A 171 -7.79 6.53 10.28
CA VAL A 171 -6.82 5.78 9.47
C VAL A 171 -5.39 6.02 9.96
N PHE A 172 -5.15 7.15 10.63
CA PHE A 172 -3.83 7.57 11.12
C PHE A 172 -3.68 7.50 12.65
N GLY A 173 -4.72 7.10 13.38
CA GLY A 173 -4.73 6.89 14.83
C GLY A 173 -4.31 5.50 15.27
#